data_7ba7cd2aec0a0d861e25bd6f6ab08ea0
#
_entry.id   7ba7cd2aec0a0d861e25bd6f6ab08ea0
#
_cell.length_a   1.000
_cell.length_b   1.000
_cell.length_c   1.000
_cell.angle_alpha   90.00
_cell.angle_beta   90.00
_cell.angle_gamma   90.00
#
_symmetry.space_group_name_H-M   'P 1'
#
loop_
_entity.id
_entity.type
_entity.pdbx_description
1 polymer ?
#
loop_
_entity_poly.entity_id
_entity_poly.type
_entity_poly.pdbx_seq_one_letter_code
_entity_poly.pdbx_strand_id
1 'polypeptide(L)'
;MSDHWTNYWQQGHLTSFGNGFKNNYKGSLQQFWYRFADKLEENSAVLDVGTGNGALIQLIQKDKQLNCFGIDQAKVHPEVSKSIGGTFLSNTAAENLPFNDGEFSCVVAQFSLEYSLINKSIEEVFRVLKGEGVFAFVCHHPESIIVKPNTLILAAANFVKKNTTSTLTVLVSCLDKKELDSIEGYFDEIETEIKNNFKHGSDAMLGTNLPAFLSFLRKNKNNNIDFRKALSLFLNELDLLILRLTELVNAADQSATLLKKVKAISMSYEEGTIFDNQYDGLLATYIIGKPVP
;
A
#
# COMPACT_ATOMS: atom_id res chain seq x y z
N MET A 1 -1.36 4.59 -12.72
CA MET A 1 -1.72 4.00 -11.39
C MET A 1 -3.17 3.56 -11.45
N SER A 2 -3.50 2.43 -10.87
CA SER A 2 -4.85 1.88 -10.91
C SER A 2 -5.82 2.70 -10.05
N ASP A 3 -7.11 2.72 -10.42
CA ASP A 3 -8.16 3.43 -9.65
C ASP A 3 -8.40 2.87 -8.24
N HIS A 4 -7.64 1.80 -7.85
CA HIS A 4 -7.87 1.14 -6.57
C HIS A 4 -7.51 2.04 -5.37
N TRP A 5 -6.47 2.87 -5.46
CA TRP A 5 -6.13 3.83 -4.40
C TRP A 5 -7.21 4.90 -4.25
N THR A 6 -7.78 5.40 -5.37
CA THR A 6 -8.94 6.30 -5.31
C THR A 6 -10.11 5.63 -4.59
N ASN A 7 -10.46 4.40 -4.96
CA ASN A 7 -11.52 3.64 -4.30
C ASN A 7 -11.22 3.42 -2.81
N TYR A 8 -9.98 3.14 -2.45
CA TYR A 8 -9.55 2.94 -1.07
C TYR A 8 -9.70 4.24 -0.24
N TRP A 9 -9.16 5.34 -0.71
CA TRP A 9 -9.24 6.63 0.01
C TRP A 9 -10.67 7.16 0.10
N GLN A 10 -11.50 6.96 -0.93
CA GLN A 10 -12.90 7.37 -0.93
C GLN A 10 -13.77 6.60 0.07
N GLN A 11 -13.33 5.47 0.59
CA GLN A 11 -13.97 4.77 1.72
C GLN A 11 -13.71 5.48 3.08
N GLY A 12 -12.83 6.48 3.13
CA GLY A 12 -12.52 7.25 4.33
C GLY A 12 -11.45 6.64 5.23
N HIS A 13 -10.67 5.67 4.74
CA HIS A 13 -9.50 5.16 5.48
C HIS A 13 -8.48 6.28 5.70
N LEU A 14 -8.00 6.42 6.94
CA LEU A 14 -6.98 7.43 7.25
C LEU A 14 -5.58 6.98 6.83
N THR A 15 -5.26 5.70 7.02
CA THR A 15 -3.94 5.12 6.72
C THR A 15 -4.02 4.05 5.63
N SER A 16 -2.89 3.72 4.99
CA SER A 16 -2.79 2.64 4.01
C SER A 16 -2.84 1.23 4.61
N PHE A 17 -2.84 1.08 5.94
CA PHE A 17 -2.82 -0.23 6.61
C PHE A 17 -4.20 -0.83 6.89
N GLY A 18 -5.28 -0.19 6.48
CA GLY A 18 -6.64 -0.76 6.56
C GLY A 18 -7.24 -0.93 7.96
N ASN A 19 -6.55 -0.52 9.02
CA ASN A 19 -6.94 -0.78 10.40
C ASN A 19 -7.97 0.22 10.97
N GLY A 20 -8.93 0.63 10.16
CA GLY A 20 -10.04 1.47 10.58
C GLY A 20 -9.98 2.91 10.08
N PHE A 21 -11.16 3.52 10.01
CA PHE A 21 -11.38 4.82 9.38
C PHE A 21 -10.84 6.02 10.19
N LYS A 22 -10.53 5.85 11.47
CA LYS A 22 -10.21 6.97 12.38
C LYS A 22 -8.87 6.84 13.11
N ASN A 23 -8.21 5.70 13.01
CA ASN A 23 -6.96 5.49 13.74
C ASN A 23 -5.76 5.79 12.84
N ASN A 24 -4.90 6.68 13.30
CA ASN A 24 -3.62 6.95 12.65
C ASN A 24 -2.58 5.85 12.98
N TYR A 25 -1.45 5.90 12.31
CA TYR A 25 -0.30 5.03 12.59
C TYR A 25 0.08 5.11 14.08
N LYS A 26 0.48 3.97 14.64
CA LYS A 26 0.91 3.82 16.04
C LYS A 26 2.30 3.20 16.10
N GLY A 27 2.84 3.07 17.32
CA GLY A 27 4.10 2.39 17.56
C GLY A 27 5.30 3.11 16.95
N SER A 28 6.21 2.34 16.40
CA SER A 28 7.53 2.81 15.94
C SER A 28 7.44 3.84 14.81
N LEU A 29 6.49 3.67 13.88
CA LEU A 29 6.28 4.61 12.78
C LEU A 29 5.78 5.99 13.27
N GLN A 30 4.83 5.99 14.20
CA GLN A 30 4.36 7.22 14.84
C GLN A 30 5.48 7.93 15.59
N GLN A 31 6.27 7.18 16.38
CA GLN A 31 7.40 7.74 17.13
C GLN A 31 8.50 8.30 16.23
N PHE A 32 8.73 7.67 15.06
CA PHE A 32 9.66 8.18 14.06
C PHE A 32 9.23 9.56 13.60
N TRP A 33 7.97 9.73 13.19
CA TRP A 33 7.46 10.99 12.68
C TRP A 33 7.36 12.08 13.76
N TYR A 34 7.03 11.74 15.00
CA TYR A 34 7.07 12.70 16.11
C TYR A 34 8.49 13.24 16.33
N ARG A 35 9.49 12.36 16.41
CA ARG A 35 10.90 12.78 16.56
C ARG A 35 11.40 13.59 15.36
N PHE A 36 10.93 13.32 14.17
CA PHE A 36 11.24 14.13 13.00
C PHE A 36 10.56 15.50 13.09
N ALA A 37 9.28 15.56 13.40
CA ALA A 37 8.50 16.80 13.51
C ALA A 37 9.06 17.74 14.60
N ASP A 38 9.58 17.20 15.71
CA ASP A 38 10.22 17.99 16.78
C ASP A 38 11.39 18.87 16.28
N LYS A 39 12.04 18.44 15.19
CA LYS A 39 13.18 19.18 14.57
C LYS A 39 12.72 20.28 13.59
N LEU A 40 11.45 20.30 13.20
CA LEU A 40 10.93 21.33 12.29
C LEU A 40 10.70 22.64 13.03
N GLU A 41 10.90 23.76 12.34
CA GLU A 41 10.56 25.08 12.85
C GLU A 41 9.06 25.35 12.75
N GLU A 42 8.54 26.17 13.67
CA GLU A 42 7.15 26.63 13.62
C GLU A 42 6.86 27.35 12.29
N ASN A 43 5.66 27.18 11.77
CA ASN A 43 5.19 27.73 10.50
C ASN A 43 5.98 27.27 9.26
N SER A 44 6.79 26.22 9.37
CA SER A 44 7.47 25.63 8.21
C SER A 44 6.45 25.22 7.15
N ALA A 45 6.76 25.50 5.88
CA ALA A 45 6.01 25.00 4.74
C ALA A 45 6.43 23.55 4.48
N VAL A 46 5.51 22.61 4.63
CA VAL A 46 5.74 21.17 4.51
C VAL A 46 4.90 20.59 3.39
N LEU A 47 5.53 19.84 2.47
CA LEU A 47 4.86 19.06 1.44
C LEU A 47 4.91 17.56 1.79
N ASP A 48 3.74 16.91 1.82
CA ASP A 48 3.58 15.45 1.93
C ASP A 48 3.24 14.85 0.56
N VAL A 49 4.15 14.07 0.01
CA VAL A 49 4.03 13.46 -1.32
C VAL A 49 3.43 12.06 -1.21
N GLY A 50 2.26 11.85 -1.83
CA GLY A 50 1.46 10.64 -1.67
C GLY A 50 0.72 10.62 -0.32
N THR A 51 0.11 11.77 -0.01
CA THR A 51 -0.46 12.06 1.32
C THR A 51 -1.65 11.16 1.70
N GLY A 52 -2.32 10.51 0.71
CA GLY A 52 -3.59 9.84 0.95
C GLY A 52 -4.60 10.78 1.61
N ASN A 53 -5.26 10.31 2.65
CA ASN A 53 -6.19 11.13 3.43
C ASN A 53 -5.52 11.97 4.54
N GLY A 54 -4.18 12.17 4.49
CA GLY A 54 -3.47 13.10 5.35
C GLY A 54 -2.97 12.55 6.68
N ALA A 55 -2.84 11.23 6.81
CA ALA A 55 -2.37 10.59 8.04
C ALA A 55 -1.03 11.14 8.53
N LEU A 56 -0.06 11.30 7.62
CA LEU A 56 1.26 11.82 7.96
C LEU A 56 1.20 13.29 8.39
N ILE A 57 0.44 14.12 7.68
CA ILE A 57 0.22 15.52 8.05
C ILE A 57 -0.36 15.61 9.47
N GLN A 58 -1.36 14.79 9.81
CA GLN A 58 -1.93 14.75 11.16
C GLN A 58 -0.89 14.41 12.23
N LEU A 59 0.06 13.50 11.94
CA LEU A 59 1.11 13.16 12.90
C LEU A 59 2.10 14.30 13.13
N ILE A 60 2.60 14.92 12.07
CA ILE A 60 3.64 15.96 12.16
C ILE A 60 3.11 17.29 12.71
N GLN A 61 1.80 17.56 12.57
CA GLN A 61 1.14 18.76 13.10
C GLN A 61 0.70 18.63 14.55
N LYS A 62 0.88 17.46 15.20
CA LYS A 62 0.30 17.20 16.53
C LYS A 62 0.60 18.27 17.56
N ASP A 63 1.85 18.71 17.63
CA ASP A 63 2.33 19.64 18.66
C ASP A 63 2.98 20.90 18.04
N LYS A 64 2.79 21.14 16.73
CA LYS A 64 3.36 22.26 15.99
C LYS A 64 2.39 22.87 14.99
N GLN A 65 2.43 24.19 14.84
CA GLN A 65 1.79 24.87 13.73
C GLN A 65 2.69 24.77 12.50
N LEU A 66 2.24 24.04 11.47
CA LEU A 66 2.93 23.89 10.20
C LEU A 66 1.98 24.28 9.06
N ASN A 67 2.55 24.83 7.98
CA ASN A 67 1.81 25.11 6.74
C ASN A 67 1.89 23.87 5.84
N CYS A 68 0.99 22.91 6.02
CA CYS A 68 1.05 21.63 5.34
C CYS A 68 0.28 21.62 4.02
N PHE A 69 0.91 21.02 3.02
CA PHE A 69 0.35 20.68 1.73
C PHE A 69 0.49 19.17 1.52
N GLY A 70 -0.56 18.54 1.01
CA GLY A 70 -0.55 17.14 0.67
C GLY A 70 -0.93 16.94 -0.79
N ILE A 71 -0.18 16.16 -1.53
CA ILE A 71 -0.54 15.73 -2.87
C ILE A 71 -0.75 14.24 -2.95
N ASP A 72 -1.67 13.80 -3.79
CA ASP A 72 -1.84 12.39 -4.12
C ASP A 72 -2.31 12.24 -5.56
N GLN A 73 -1.79 11.24 -6.25
CA GLN A 73 -2.25 10.88 -7.60
C GLN A 73 -3.66 10.31 -7.57
N ALA A 74 -4.07 9.69 -6.47
CA ALA A 74 -5.44 9.26 -6.22
C ALA A 74 -6.32 10.43 -5.78
N LYS A 75 -7.62 10.24 -5.86
CA LYS A 75 -8.59 11.18 -5.30
C LYS A 75 -8.73 10.94 -3.80
N VAL A 76 -8.29 11.90 -2.98
CA VAL A 76 -8.43 11.87 -1.52
C VAL A 76 -9.87 12.16 -1.08
N HIS A 77 -10.25 11.70 0.13
CA HIS A 77 -11.59 11.91 0.67
C HIS A 77 -11.73 13.34 1.22
N PRO A 78 -12.64 14.18 0.68
CA PRO A 78 -12.66 15.61 1.00
C PRO A 78 -12.97 15.90 2.47
N GLU A 79 -13.87 15.16 3.11
CA GLU A 79 -14.23 15.38 4.51
C GLU A 79 -13.14 14.93 5.47
N VAL A 80 -12.41 13.85 5.14
CA VAL A 80 -11.31 13.36 5.98
C VAL A 80 -10.14 14.35 5.92
N SER A 81 -9.70 14.71 4.72
CA SER A 81 -8.60 15.66 4.53
C SER A 81 -8.91 17.04 5.13
N LYS A 82 -10.14 17.53 5.00
CA LYS A 82 -10.58 18.79 5.62
C LYS A 82 -10.49 18.76 7.15
N SER A 83 -10.77 17.62 7.78
CA SER A 83 -10.70 17.46 9.24
C SER A 83 -9.28 17.49 9.81
N ILE A 84 -8.26 17.26 8.96
CA ILE A 84 -6.85 17.21 9.37
C ILE A 84 -6.22 18.61 9.39
N GLY A 85 -6.67 19.49 8.51
CA GLY A 85 -6.04 20.79 8.29
C GLY A 85 -4.89 20.71 7.28
N GLY A 86 -4.70 21.78 6.51
CA GLY A 86 -3.76 21.86 5.40
C GLY A 86 -4.45 21.95 4.04
N THR A 87 -3.67 22.01 2.99
CA THR A 87 -4.14 22.09 1.60
C THR A 87 -3.88 20.77 0.90
N PHE A 88 -4.92 20.14 0.34
CA PHE A 88 -4.82 18.84 -0.31
C PHE A 88 -5.15 18.92 -1.79
N LEU A 89 -4.25 18.41 -2.64
CA LEU A 89 -4.39 18.35 -4.09
C LEU A 89 -4.49 16.88 -4.54
N SER A 90 -5.69 16.48 -4.96
CA SER A 90 -5.96 15.19 -5.59
C SER A 90 -5.53 15.17 -7.05
N ASN A 91 -5.36 13.97 -7.63
CA ASN A 91 -4.98 13.77 -9.04
C ASN A 91 -3.68 14.50 -9.42
N THR A 92 -2.75 14.61 -8.47
CA THR A 92 -1.47 15.29 -8.63
C THR A 92 -0.33 14.27 -8.52
N ALA A 93 0.38 14.09 -9.64
CA ALA A 93 1.50 13.15 -9.71
C ALA A 93 2.77 13.75 -9.12
N ALA A 94 3.57 12.94 -8.44
CA ALA A 94 4.86 13.36 -7.88
C ALA A 94 5.87 13.78 -8.97
N GLU A 95 5.66 13.36 -10.21
CA GLU A 95 6.47 13.65 -11.39
C GLU A 95 6.23 15.04 -11.99
N ASN A 96 5.23 15.77 -11.52
CA ASN A 96 4.88 17.11 -11.99
C ASN A 96 4.17 17.88 -10.88
N LEU A 97 4.93 18.50 -10.01
CA LEU A 97 4.43 19.20 -8.83
C LEU A 97 3.99 20.63 -9.20
N PRO A 98 2.74 21.06 -8.88
CA PRO A 98 2.21 22.37 -9.24
C PRO A 98 2.68 23.47 -8.26
N PHE A 99 3.97 23.47 -7.92
CA PHE A 99 4.59 24.38 -6.96
C PHE A 99 5.84 25.03 -7.57
N ASN A 100 6.24 26.18 -7.03
CA ASN A 100 7.43 26.89 -7.48
C ASN A 100 8.71 26.23 -6.96
N ASP A 101 9.84 26.55 -7.57
CA ASP A 101 11.15 26.15 -7.11
C ASP A 101 11.41 26.70 -5.70
N GLY A 102 11.90 25.84 -4.79
CA GLY A 102 12.24 26.23 -3.43
C GLY A 102 11.06 26.74 -2.59
N GLU A 103 9.86 26.26 -2.83
CA GLU A 103 8.66 26.69 -2.08
C GLU A 103 8.62 26.10 -0.67
N PHE A 104 9.07 24.87 -0.48
CA PHE A 104 8.93 24.14 0.78
C PHE A 104 10.22 24.11 1.62
N SER A 105 10.07 24.29 2.93
CA SER A 105 11.17 24.11 3.90
C SER A 105 11.39 22.63 4.23
N CYS A 106 10.36 21.82 4.02
CA CYS A 106 10.40 20.37 4.28
C CYS A 106 9.56 19.61 3.24
N VAL A 107 10.09 18.48 2.75
CA VAL A 107 9.32 17.52 1.94
C VAL A 107 9.36 16.17 2.63
N VAL A 108 8.20 15.57 2.85
CA VAL A 108 8.04 14.26 3.46
C VAL A 108 7.31 13.31 2.50
N ALA A 109 7.58 12.02 2.64
CA ALA A 109 6.87 10.97 1.92
C ALA A 109 6.88 9.68 2.74
N GLN A 110 5.77 8.95 2.77
CA GLN A 110 5.70 7.67 3.42
C GLN A 110 4.99 6.66 2.53
N PHE A 111 5.71 5.59 2.14
CA PHE A 111 5.19 4.51 1.31
C PHE A 111 4.55 5.00 0.00
N SER A 112 5.22 5.94 -0.69
CA SER A 112 4.66 6.61 -1.86
C SER A 112 5.65 6.83 -3.02
N LEU A 113 6.81 7.45 -2.78
CA LEU A 113 7.75 7.79 -3.85
C LEU A 113 8.29 6.58 -4.60
N GLU A 114 8.41 5.42 -3.95
CA GLU A 114 8.83 4.17 -4.58
C GLU A 114 7.81 3.60 -5.58
N TYR A 115 6.58 4.12 -5.60
CA TYR A 115 5.55 3.77 -6.59
C TYR A 115 5.59 4.64 -7.85
N SER A 116 6.39 5.70 -7.83
CA SER A 116 6.44 6.72 -8.89
C SER A 116 7.54 6.45 -9.93
N LEU A 117 7.60 7.29 -10.97
CA LEU A 117 8.75 7.36 -11.87
C LEU A 117 9.91 8.06 -11.16
N ILE A 118 10.67 7.29 -10.35
CA ILE A 118 11.66 7.76 -9.37
C ILE A 118 12.53 8.91 -9.88
N ASN A 119 12.99 8.86 -11.13
CA ASN A 119 13.85 9.90 -11.69
C ASN A 119 13.16 11.26 -11.70
N LYS A 120 11.95 11.30 -12.24
CA LYS A 120 11.17 12.54 -12.38
C LYS A 120 10.66 13.04 -11.03
N SER A 121 10.17 12.12 -10.19
CA SER A 121 9.63 12.48 -8.89
C SER A 121 10.70 13.04 -7.96
N ILE A 122 11.90 12.49 -7.98
CA ILE A 122 13.01 13.00 -7.18
C ILE A 122 13.48 14.37 -7.72
N GLU A 123 13.55 14.57 -9.05
CA GLU A 123 13.84 15.88 -9.63
C GLU A 123 12.82 16.92 -9.17
N GLU A 124 11.54 16.64 -9.24
CA GLU A 124 10.47 17.55 -8.81
C GLU A 124 10.50 17.82 -7.29
N VAL A 125 10.64 16.77 -6.48
CA VAL A 125 10.74 16.90 -5.01
C VAL A 125 11.90 17.82 -4.62
N PHE A 126 13.06 17.66 -5.24
CA PHE A 126 14.23 18.50 -4.95
C PHE A 126 14.14 19.88 -5.58
N ARG A 127 13.40 20.06 -6.68
CA ARG A 127 13.11 21.37 -7.27
C ARG A 127 12.26 22.23 -6.34
N VAL A 128 11.20 21.66 -5.74
CA VAL A 128 10.29 22.41 -4.86
C VAL A 128 10.85 22.58 -3.44
N LEU A 129 11.87 21.82 -3.04
CA LEU A 129 12.53 21.93 -1.76
C LEU A 129 13.53 23.10 -1.76
N LYS A 130 13.53 23.93 -0.70
CA LYS A 130 14.54 25.00 -0.50
C LYS A 130 15.94 24.39 -0.37
N GLY A 131 16.97 25.13 -0.81
CA GLY A 131 18.36 24.69 -0.68
C GLY A 131 18.80 24.36 0.74
N GLU A 132 18.26 25.07 1.74
CA GLU A 132 18.47 24.79 3.18
C GLU A 132 17.35 23.91 3.77
N GLY A 133 16.44 23.39 2.93
CA GLY A 133 15.32 22.57 3.36
C GLY A 133 15.75 21.17 3.83
N VAL A 134 14.81 20.45 4.41
CA VAL A 134 15.00 19.09 4.88
C VAL A 134 13.99 18.15 4.21
N PHE A 135 14.42 16.93 3.91
CA PHE A 135 13.52 15.88 3.46
C PHE A 135 13.54 14.69 4.40
N ALA A 136 12.43 13.95 4.44
CA ALA A 136 12.34 12.66 5.13
C ALA A 136 11.44 11.71 4.36
N PHE A 137 12.01 10.58 3.91
CA PHE A 137 11.28 9.56 3.18
C PHE A 137 11.33 8.24 3.91
N VAL A 138 10.17 7.62 4.07
CA VAL A 138 9.98 6.27 4.62
C VAL A 138 9.45 5.39 3.50
N CYS A 139 10.19 4.35 3.16
CA CYS A 139 9.92 3.46 2.04
C CYS A 139 9.70 2.03 2.49
N HIS A 140 8.98 1.24 1.69
CA HIS A 140 8.87 -0.20 1.89
C HIS A 140 10.26 -0.86 1.83
N HIS A 141 10.41 -1.93 2.61
CA HIS A 141 11.58 -2.81 2.54
C HIS A 141 11.13 -4.23 2.13
N PRO A 142 11.80 -4.90 1.17
CA PRO A 142 11.38 -6.22 0.69
C PRO A 142 11.23 -7.28 1.80
N GLU A 143 12.12 -7.23 2.81
CA GLU A 143 12.10 -8.15 3.95
C GLU A 143 11.22 -7.68 5.12
N SER A 144 10.42 -6.63 4.93
CA SER A 144 9.56 -6.11 5.99
C SER A 144 8.42 -7.06 6.33
N ILE A 145 7.89 -6.91 7.54
CA ILE A 145 6.68 -7.61 8.01
C ILE A 145 5.43 -7.29 7.19
N ILE A 146 5.49 -6.23 6.37
CA ILE A 146 4.44 -5.87 5.42
C ILE A 146 4.65 -6.60 4.09
N VAL A 147 5.83 -6.46 3.49
CA VAL A 147 6.08 -6.89 2.11
C VAL A 147 6.28 -8.40 2.01
N LYS A 148 7.09 -8.98 2.89
CA LYS A 148 7.43 -10.42 2.82
C LYS A 148 6.22 -11.36 2.84
N PRO A 149 5.25 -11.24 3.76
CA PRO A 149 4.05 -12.09 3.70
C PRO A 149 3.18 -11.79 2.48
N ASN A 150 3.10 -10.55 2.04
CA ASN A 150 2.35 -10.17 0.84
C ASN A 150 2.97 -10.72 -0.46
N THR A 151 4.29 -10.88 -0.53
CA THR A 151 4.97 -11.57 -1.65
C THR A 151 4.54 -13.03 -1.74
N LEU A 152 4.39 -13.71 -0.61
CA LEU A 152 3.90 -15.10 -0.58
C LEU A 152 2.42 -15.18 -0.98
N ILE A 153 1.58 -14.23 -0.53
CA ILE A 153 0.16 -14.13 -0.94
C ILE A 153 0.06 -13.88 -2.44
N LEU A 154 0.91 -13.00 -3.01
CA LEU A 154 0.96 -12.75 -4.46
C LEU A 154 1.29 -14.01 -5.25
N ALA A 155 2.27 -14.79 -4.79
CA ALA A 155 2.62 -16.06 -5.42
C ALA A 155 1.44 -17.07 -5.37
N ALA A 156 0.75 -17.16 -4.21
CA ALA A 156 -0.44 -17.99 -4.05
C ALA A 156 -1.60 -17.52 -4.94
N ALA A 157 -1.86 -16.21 -5.01
CA ALA A 157 -2.93 -15.65 -5.84
C ALA A 157 -2.69 -15.91 -7.34
N ASN A 158 -1.45 -15.72 -7.81
CA ASN A 158 -1.08 -16.06 -9.19
C ASN A 158 -1.24 -17.56 -9.48
N PHE A 159 -0.88 -18.42 -8.53
CA PHE A 159 -1.11 -19.84 -8.63
C PHE A 159 -2.59 -20.17 -8.75
N VAL A 160 -3.44 -19.63 -7.89
CA VAL A 160 -4.91 -19.79 -7.93
C VAL A 160 -5.45 -19.35 -9.29
N LYS A 161 -5.07 -18.16 -9.76
CA LYS A 161 -5.50 -17.64 -11.06
C LYS A 161 -5.13 -18.55 -12.22
N LYS A 162 -3.91 -19.08 -12.22
CA LYS A 162 -3.38 -19.88 -13.32
C LYS A 162 -3.90 -21.32 -13.31
N ASN A 163 -3.95 -21.93 -12.12
CA ASN A 163 -4.09 -23.40 -11.99
C ASN A 163 -5.48 -23.84 -11.57
N THR A 164 -6.22 -23.04 -10.78
CA THR A 164 -7.50 -23.50 -10.22
C THR A 164 -8.74 -22.93 -10.90
N THR A 165 -8.61 -21.85 -11.69
CA THR A 165 -9.76 -21.15 -12.30
C THR A 165 -10.59 -22.05 -13.22
N SER A 166 -9.96 -22.93 -14.00
CA SER A 166 -10.66 -23.90 -14.88
C SER A 166 -11.52 -24.88 -14.08
N THR A 167 -10.94 -25.52 -13.07
CA THR A 167 -11.63 -26.48 -12.20
C THR A 167 -12.74 -25.81 -11.40
N LEU A 168 -12.52 -24.58 -10.88
CA LEU A 168 -13.56 -23.76 -10.24
C LEU A 168 -14.73 -23.45 -11.18
N THR A 169 -14.47 -23.18 -12.45
CA THR A 169 -15.50 -22.90 -13.45
C THR A 169 -16.36 -24.12 -13.71
N VAL A 170 -15.75 -25.32 -13.81
CA VAL A 170 -16.48 -26.57 -13.97
C VAL A 170 -17.30 -26.90 -12.71
N LEU A 171 -16.70 -26.80 -11.52
CA LEU A 171 -17.37 -27.01 -10.23
C LEU A 171 -18.62 -26.12 -10.10
N VAL A 172 -18.49 -24.84 -10.40
CA VAL A 172 -19.60 -23.88 -10.35
C VAL A 172 -20.68 -24.23 -11.38
N SER A 173 -20.30 -24.66 -12.59
CA SER A 173 -21.28 -25.12 -13.59
C SER A 173 -22.08 -26.34 -13.12
N CYS A 174 -21.44 -27.31 -12.43
CA CYS A 174 -22.12 -28.46 -11.85
C CYS A 174 -23.08 -28.04 -10.72
N LEU A 175 -22.67 -27.10 -9.86
CA LEU A 175 -23.52 -26.54 -8.80
C LEU A 175 -24.78 -25.84 -9.36
N ASP A 176 -24.63 -25.02 -10.41
CA ASP A 176 -25.78 -24.35 -11.07
C ASP A 176 -26.76 -25.34 -11.71
N LYS A 177 -26.27 -26.43 -12.28
CA LYS A 177 -27.07 -27.50 -12.89
C LYS A 177 -27.62 -28.49 -11.88
N LYS A 178 -27.21 -28.41 -10.59
CA LYS A 178 -27.54 -29.41 -9.54
C LYS A 178 -26.98 -30.82 -9.84
N GLU A 179 -25.88 -30.90 -10.58
CA GLU A 179 -25.13 -32.14 -10.87
C GLU A 179 -24.19 -32.44 -9.69
N LEU A 180 -24.73 -32.88 -8.52
CA LEU A 180 -24.03 -32.89 -7.26
C LEU A 180 -23.12 -34.11 -7.05
N ASP A 181 -23.27 -35.16 -7.85
CA ASP A 181 -22.53 -36.44 -7.65
C ASP A 181 -21.02 -36.30 -7.89
N SER A 182 -20.61 -35.38 -8.76
CA SER A 182 -19.20 -35.18 -9.16
C SER A 182 -18.49 -34.05 -8.44
N ILE A 183 -19.21 -33.19 -7.70
CA ILE A 183 -18.63 -31.94 -7.16
C ILE A 183 -17.51 -32.16 -6.13
N GLU A 184 -17.59 -33.20 -5.30
CA GLU A 184 -16.56 -33.46 -4.29
C GLU A 184 -15.20 -33.80 -4.96
N GLY A 185 -15.22 -34.47 -6.13
CA GLY A 185 -13.99 -34.73 -6.89
C GLY A 185 -13.28 -33.43 -7.33
N TYR A 186 -14.02 -32.40 -7.73
CA TYR A 186 -13.43 -31.09 -8.09
C TYR A 186 -12.88 -30.34 -6.87
N PHE A 187 -13.55 -30.42 -5.72
CA PHE A 187 -13.00 -29.87 -4.47
C PHE A 187 -11.69 -30.57 -4.10
N ASP A 188 -11.67 -31.92 -4.14
CA ASP A 188 -10.48 -32.71 -3.81
C ASP A 188 -9.31 -32.44 -4.76
N GLU A 189 -9.60 -32.25 -6.07
CA GLU A 189 -8.60 -31.86 -7.07
C GLU A 189 -7.95 -30.53 -6.71
N ILE A 190 -8.76 -29.48 -6.45
CA ILE A 190 -8.27 -28.14 -6.08
C ILE A 190 -7.45 -28.21 -4.79
N GLU A 191 -7.96 -28.88 -3.74
CA GLU A 191 -7.28 -28.98 -2.45
C GLU A 191 -5.96 -29.77 -2.54
N THR A 192 -5.94 -30.83 -3.37
CA THR A 192 -4.73 -31.62 -3.63
C THR A 192 -3.68 -30.79 -4.36
N GLU A 193 -4.10 -30.01 -5.36
CA GLU A 193 -3.20 -29.15 -6.11
C GLU A 193 -2.60 -28.05 -5.22
N ILE A 194 -3.40 -27.43 -4.37
CA ILE A 194 -2.94 -26.47 -3.36
C ILE A 194 -1.92 -27.13 -2.41
N LYS A 195 -2.27 -28.27 -1.84
CA LYS A 195 -1.42 -29.00 -0.89
C LYS A 195 -0.06 -29.38 -1.49
N ASN A 196 -0.03 -29.75 -2.76
CA ASN A 196 1.20 -30.14 -3.43
C ASN A 196 2.13 -28.96 -3.71
N ASN A 197 1.58 -27.78 -4.00
CA ASN A 197 2.35 -26.60 -4.39
C ASN A 197 2.66 -25.64 -3.23
N PHE A 198 1.84 -25.65 -2.14
CA PHE A 198 1.97 -24.75 -0.99
C PHE A 198 2.12 -25.48 0.35
N LYS A 199 3.02 -26.47 0.43
CA LYS A 199 3.25 -27.32 1.63
C LYS A 199 3.61 -26.52 2.89
N HIS A 200 4.22 -25.34 2.75
CA HIS A 200 4.71 -24.49 3.85
C HIS A 200 4.09 -23.09 3.90
N GLY A 201 3.00 -22.86 3.17
CA GLY A 201 2.40 -21.52 3.00
C GLY A 201 0.88 -21.51 3.18
N SER A 202 0.34 -22.22 4.18
CA SER A 202 -1.11 -22.22 4.46
C SER A 202 -1.68 -20.79 4.61
N ASP A 203 -0.95 -19.91 5.30
CA ASP A 203 -1.37 -18.54 5.55
C ASP A 203 -1.41 -17.68 4.26
N ALA A 204 -0.46 -17.93 3.34
CA ALA A 204 -0.49 -17.26 2.03
C ALA A 204 -1.74 -17.63 1.22
N MET A 205 -2.16 -18.90 1.28
CA MET A 205 -3.37 -19.35 0.60
C MET A 205 -4.64 -18.76 1.25
N LEU A 206 -4.66 -18.61 2.58
CA LEU A 206 -5.76 -17.90 3.27
C LEU A 206 -5.90 -16.46 2.78
N GLY A 207 -4.78 -15.78 2.51
CA GLY A 207 -4.76 -14.42 1.97
C GLY A 207 -5.39 -14.27 0.58
N THR A 208 -5.57 -15.36 -0.17
CA THR A 208 -6.26 -15.35 -1.48
C THR A 208 -7.79 -15.41 -1.38
N ASN A 209 -8.35 -15.64 -0.20
CA ASN A 209 -9.77 -15.94 0.04
C ASN A 209 -10.27 -17.24 -0.64
N LEU A 210 -9.45 -18.00 -1.36
CA LEU A 210 -9.87 -19.26 -1.99
C LEU A 210 -10.43 -20.28 -0.99
N PRO A 211 -9.78 -20.55 0.18
CA PRO A 211 -10.34 -21.49 1.15
C PRO A 211 -11.72 -21.09 1.68
N ALA A 212 -11.94 -19.79 1.88
CA ALA A 212 -13.25 -19.26 2.29
C ALA A 212 -14.29 -19.41 1.18
N PHE A 213 -13.91 -19.17 -0.07
CA PHE A 213 -14.78 -19.36 -1.24
C PHE A 213 -15.16 -20.83 -1.44
N LEU A 214 -14.23 -21.78 -1.34
CA LEU A 214 -14.52 -23.22 -1.40
C LEU A 214 -15.46 -23.64 -0.27
N SER A 215 -15.24 -23.15 0.96
CA SER A 215 -16.15 -23.40 2.09
C SER A 215 -17.57 -22.85 1.84
N PHE A 216 -17.66 -21.66 1.25
CA PHE A 216 -18.93 -21.06 0.84
C PHE A 216 -19.66 -21.94 -0.18
N LEU A 217 -19.00 -22.42 -1.23
CA LEU A 217 -19.57 -23.30 -2.25
C LEU A 217 -20.08 -24.61 -1.62
N ARG A 218 -19.28 -25.29 -0.78
CA ARG A 218 -19.68 -26.54 -0.10
C ARG A 218 -20.92 -26.35 0.78
N LYS A 219 -20.94 -25.31 1.61
CA LYS A 219 -22.05 -25.02 2.55
C LYS A 219 -23.35 -24.72 1.83
N ASN A 220 -23.27 -24.15 0.64
CA ASN A 220 -24.44 -23.66 -0.09
C ASN A 220 -24.83 -24.52 -1.30
N LYS A 221 -24.22 -25.67 -1.51
CA LYS A 221 -24.43 -26.52 -2.70
C LYS A 221 -25.88 -26.88 -2.98
N ASN A 222 -26.72 -26.95 -1.94
CA ASN A 222 -28.17 -27.25 -2.05
C ASN A 222 -29.05 -25.98 -2.12
N ASN A 223 -28.49 -24.80 -1.94
CA ASN A 223 -29.22 -23.56 -1.92
C ASN A 223 -29.48 -23.02 -3.35
N ASN A 224 -30.45 -22.13 -3.47
CA ASN A 224 -30.70 -21.45 -4.73
C ASN A 224 -29.90 -20.15 -4.80
N ILE A 225 -28.62 -20.28 -5.16
CA ILE A 225 -27.64 -19.18 -5.26
C ILE A 225 -27.16 -19.09 -6.69
N ASP A 226 -26.90 -17.89 -7.17
CA ASP A 226 -26.21 -17.66 -8.44
C ASP A 226 -24.68 -17.86 -8.22
N PHE A 227 -24.24 -19.11 -8.39
CA PHE A 227 -22.85 -19.50 -8.20
C PHE A 227 -21.91 -18.89 -9.25
N ARG A 228 -22.39 -18.62 -10.47
CA ARG A 228 -21.60 -17.96 -11.52
C ARG A 228 -21.28 -16.52 -11.13
N LYS A 229 -22.27 -15.80 -10.60
CA LYS A 229 -22.07 -14.45 -10.06
C LYS A 229 -21.08 -14.47 -8.89
N ALA A 230 -21.20 -15.42 -7.98
CA ALA A 230 -20.28 -15.58 -6.87
C ALA A 230 -18.83 -15.84 -7.35
N LEU A 231 -18.63 -16.71 -8.34
CA LEU A 231 -17.34 -16.97 -8.96
C LEU A 231 -16.78 -15.71 -9.64
N SER A 232 -17.61 -14.98 -10.39
CA SER A 232 -17.18 -13.73 -11.05
C SER A 232 -16.69 -12.71 -10.04
N LEU A 233 -17.40 -12.54 -8.93
CA LEU A 233 -16.97 -11.63 -7.84
C LEU A 233 -15.66 -12.09 -7.22
N PHE A 234 -15.51 -13.38 -6.91
CA PHE A 234 -14.25 -13.93 -6.38
C PHE A 234 -13.08 -13.70 -7.32
N LEU A 235 -13.24 -13.97 -8.63
CA LEU A 235 -12.17 -13.79 -9.61
C LEU A 235 -11.80 -12.31 -9.80
N ASN A 236 -12.76 -11.39 -9.76
CA ASN A 236 -12.49 -9.96 -9.79
C ASN A 236 -11.70 -9.48 -8.56
N GLU A 237 -12.07 -9.95 -7.37
CA GLU A 237 -11.33 -9.63 -6.13
C GLU A 237 -9.90 -10.22 -6.16
N LEU A 238 -9.76 -11.44 -6.71
CA LEU A 238 -8.44 -12.06 -6.89
C LEU A 238 -7.56 -11.24 -7.86
N ASP A 239 -8.12 -10.72 -8.95
CA ASP A 239 -7.39 -9.88 -9.90
C ASP A 239 -6.96 -8.54 -9.27
N LEU A 240 -7.84 -7.91 -8.50
CA LEU A 240 -7.52 -6.69 -7.74
C LEU A 240 -6.45 -6.95 -6.68
N LEU A 241 -6.49 -8.09 -6.00
CA LEU A 241 -5.45 -8.51 -5.06
C LEU A 241 -4.10 -8.67 -5.74
N ILE A 242 -4.04 -9.39 -6.87
CA ILE A 242 -2.81 -9.59 -7.66
C ILE A 242 -2.23 -8.23 -8.09
N LEU A 243 -3.05 -7.33 -8.62
CA LEU A 243 -2.63 -6.02 -9.06
C LEU A 243 -2.00 -5.23 -7.90
N ARG A 244 -2.72 -5.10 -6.78
CA ARG A 244 -2.26 -4.36 -5.59
C ARG A 244 -0.97 -4.92 -5.01
N LEU A 245 -0.87 -6.25 -4.89
CA LEU A 245 0.32 -6.87 -4.33
C LEU A 245 1.51 -6.81 -5.29
N THR A 246 1.28 -6.83 -6.60
CA THR A 246 2.33 -6.60 -7.61
C THR A 246 2.88 -5.18 -7.49
N GLU A 247 2.03 -4.17 -7.34
CA GLU A 247 2.48 -2.79 -7.13
C GLU A 247 3.31 -2.67 -5.83
N LEU A 248 2.86 -3.27 -4.73
CA LEU A 248 3.58 -3.27 -3.44
C LEU A 248 4.98 -3.90 -3.55
N VAL A 249 5.09 -5.08 -4.16
CA VAL A 249 6.36 -5.79 -4.31
C VAL A 249 7.31 -5.00 -5.21
N ASN A 250 6.82 -4.50 -6.34
CA ASN A 250 7.62 -3.66 -7.24
C ASN A 250 8.11 -2.38 -6.56
N ALA A 251 7.26 -1.71 -5.77
CA ALA A 251 7.65 -0.53 -5.02
C ALA A 251 8.75 -0.85 -3.99
N ALA A 252 8.59 -1.94 -3.24
CA ALA A 252 9.62 -2.37 -2.30
C ALA A 252 10.97 -2.66 -2.97
N ASP A 253 10.97 -3.30 -4.14
CA ASP A 253 12.18 -3.56 -4.94
C ASP A 253 12.80 -2.26 -5.46
N GLN A 254 11.99 -1.24 -5.77
CA GLN A 254 12.46 0.06 -6.23
C GLN A 254 13.03 0.95 -5.11
N SER A 255 12.74 0.68 -3.84
CA SER A 255 13.17 1.48 -2.70
C SER A 255 14.68 1.66 -2.64
N ALA A 256 15.47 0.62 -2.89
CA ALA A 256 16.93 0.71 -2.94
C ALA A 256 17.44 1.67 -4.03
N THR A 257 16.78 1.68 -5.20
CA THR A 257 17.10 2.60 -6.30
C THR A 257 16.77 4.04 -5.91
N LEU A 258 15.62 4.27 -5.29
CA LEU A 258 15.21 5.57 -4.78
C LEU A 258 16.23 6.10 -3.76
N LEU A 259 16.57 5.33 -2.74
CA LEU A 259 17.55 5.72 -1.72
C LEU A 259 18.91 6.04 -2.32
N LYS A 260 19.39 5.23 -3.28
CA LYS A 260 20.66 5.49 -3.98
C LYS A 260 20.65 6.84 -4.69
N LYS A 261 19.55 7.18 -5.36
CA LYS A 261 19.41 8.46 -6.08
C LYS A 261 19.34 9.65 -5.12
N VAL A 262 18.53 9.55 -4.08
CA VAL A 262 18.43 10.60 -3.05
C VAL A 262 19.78 10.87 -2.43
N LYS A 263 20.56 9.83 -2.06
CA LYS A 263 21.91 9.98 -1.52
C LYS A 263 22.86 10.72 -2.46
N ALA A 264 22.77 10.45 -3.76
CA ALA A 264 23.64 11.06 -4.75
C ALA A 264 23.46 12.60 -4.92
N ILE A 265 22.31 13.14 -4.53
CA ILE A 265 21.95 14.56 -4.63
C ILE A 265 21.76 15.22 -3.26
N SER A 266 22.15 14.54 -2.19
CA SER A 266 22.09 15.04 -0.82
C SER A 266 23.46 15.53 -0.36
N MET A 267 23.48 16.72 0.25
CA MET A 267 24.68 17.26 0.91
C MET A 267 25.00 16.49 2.19
N SER A 268 23.95 16.12 2.93
CA SER A 268 24.03 15.31 4.14
C SER A 268 22.78 14.45 4.28
N TYR A 269 22.95 13.25 4.81
CA TYR A 269 21.82 12.37 5.07
C TYR A 269 22.11 11.41 6.24
N GLU A 270 21.02 10.95 6.84
CA GLU A 270 20.93 9.81 7.75
C GLU A 270 20.01 8.77 7.12
N GLU A 271 20.43 7.53 7.08
CA GLU A 271 19.57 6.41 6.65
C GLU A 271 19.52 5.32 7.72
N GLY A 272 18.43 4.55 7.72
CA GLY A 272 18.26 3.46 8.66
C GLY A 272 16.99 2.69 8.42
N THR A 273 16.65 1.88 9.41
CA THR A 273 15.45 1.04 9.38
C THR A 273 14.54 1.37 10.56
N ILE A 274 13.24 1.20 10.36
CA ILE A 274 12.23 1.29 11.40
C ILE A 274 11.84 -0.15 11.76
N PHE A 275 12.03 -0.51 13.02
CA PHE A 275 11.61 -1.80 13.57
C PHE A 275 10.28 -1.64 14.31
N ASP A 276 9.36 -2.55 14.08
CA ASP A 276 8.11 -2.61 14.85
C ASP A 276 8.31 -3.47 16.09
N ASN A 277 8.23 -2.83 17.28
CA ASN A 277 8.44 -3.51 18.55
C ASN A 277 7.25 -4.40 18.95
N GLN A 278 6.07 -4.19 18.39
CA GLN A 278 4.89 -5.00 18.70
C GLN A 278 4.93 -6.34 17.97
N TYR A 279 5.41 -6.35 16.74
CA TYR A 279 5.49 -7.54 15.89
C TYR A 279 6.92 -8.08 15.74
N ASP A 280 7.88 -7.48 16.48
CA ASP A 280 9.30 -7.85 16.48
C ASP A 280 9.86 -8.04 15.06
N GLY A 281 9.69 -7.03 14.23
CA GLY A 281 10.08 -7.15 12.83
C GLY A 281 10.44 -5.84 12.14
N LEU A 282 11.20 -5.97 11.05
CA LEU A 282 11.53 -4.85 10.18
C LEU A 282 10.25 -4.30 9.53
N LEU A 283 9.99 -3.00 9.71
CA LEU A 283 8.79 -2.35 9.17
C LEU A 283 9.09 -1.59 7.87
N ALA A 284 10.12 -0.77 7.88
CA ALA A 284 10.45 0.12 6.78
C ALA A 284 11.94 0.49 6.74
N THR A 285 12.35 1.10 5.65
CA THR A 285 13.63 1.84 5.56
C THR A 285 13.35 3.33 5.47
N TYR A 286 14.29 4.18 5.93
CA TYR A 286 14.13 5.63 5.85
C TYR A 286 15.42 6.32 5.42
N ILE A 287 15.25 7.51 4.90
CA ILE A 287 16.31 8.48 4.67
C ILE A 287 15.84 9.89 5.06
N ILE A 288 16.63 10.59 5.85
CA ILE A 288 16.43 12.01 6.21
C ILE A 288 17.65 12.77 5.75
N GLY A 289 17.52 13.96 5.18
CA GLY A 289 18.69 14.72 4.76
C GLY A 289 18.39 16.12 4.28
N LYS A 290 19.43 16.75 3.74
CA LYS A 290 19.38 18.06 3.11
C LYS A 290 19.85 17.97 1.67
N PRO A 291 19.28 18.74 0.74
CA PRO A 291 19.71 18.77 -0.65
C PRO A 291 21.12 19.36 -0.77
N VAL A 292 21.77 19.09 -1.88
CA VAL A 292 22.91 19.91 -2.34
C VAL A 292 22.35 21.27 -2.74
N PRO A 293 22.92 22.40 -2.27
CA PRO A 293 22.46 23.75 -2.59
C PRO A 293 22.44 24.05 -4.10
#